data_16514ae45c8f13daba6f40e5cad5a64d
#
_entry.id   16514ae45c8f13daba6f40e5cad5a64d
#
_cell.length_a   1.000
_cell.length_b   1.000
_cell.length_c   1.000
_cell.angle_alpha   90.00
_cell.angle_beta   90.00
_cell.angle_gamma   90.00
#
_symmetry.space_group_name_H-M   'P 1'
#
loop_
_entity.id
_entity.type
_entity.pdbx_description
1 polymer ?
#
loop_
_entity_poly.entity_id
_entity_poly.type
_entity_poly.pdbx_seq_one_letter_code
_entity_poly.pdbx_strand_id
1 'polypeptide(L)'
;MIRYLEKNEKLNIRSIYEQCFQDSKEYTDYYMNNCLKNNFVAVDEEDGEIIGAVHLIPKTVTTGKLKTNVFYIYGVSTLEKYRRKGVMKSIFKYILSDMYEDMEAFTYLIPSDETNAMIYRKLGFEYVMDKELQKKEEARKKPSHSLILRKAEPSDFPRLAIFAESAMEERYDVSLTKNRDYFKKMNDLLEVEDGRIEIYVENKVVVGYRIVVDDEAIEEVLDNETQSMTWLLNEKKPYAMARIINLRKTLRLIGMRGVGQFVIEIEDSVLPGNNGRYEHTNIKMEPTTEEAEFHVTIGQLTQHVFGYKLIDGLPEVCMKHGFFINDYV
;
A
#
# COMPACT_ATOMS: atom_id res chain seq x y z
N MET A 1 -25.17 2.95 -12.77
CA MET A 1 -24.83 1.49 -12.94
C MET A 1 -23.34 1.30 -12.71
N ILE A 2 -22.95 0.34 -11.84
CA ILE A 2 -21.52 0.13 -11.52
C ILE A 2 -20.94 -0.93 -12.46
N ARG A 3 -19.78 -0.62 -13.05
CA ARG A 3 -19.03 -1.50 -13.95
C ARG A 3 -17.56 -1.12 -14.04
N TYR A 4 -16.73 -1.98 -14.60
CA TYR A 4 -15.39 -1.61 -15.05
C TYR A 4 -15.44 -0.95 -16.43
N LEU A 5 -14.56 0.03 -16.64
CA LEU A 5 -14.37 0.64 -17.96
C LEU A 5 -13.55 -0.27 -18.88
N GLU A 6 -13.98 -0.36 -20.12
CA GLU A 6 -13.20 -0.98 -21.18
C GLU A 6 -11.95 -0.14 -21.51
N LYS A 7 -10.96 -0.78 -22.14
CA LYS A 7 -9.66 -0.13 -22.41
C LYS A 7 -9.78 1.20 -23.18
N ASN A 8 -10.71 1.27 -24.12
CA ASN A 8 -10.97 2.46 -24.94
C ASN A 8 -11.81 3.53 -24.23
N GLU A 9 -12.43 3.21 -23.11
CA GLU A 9 -13.29 4.13 -22.35
C GLU A 9 -12.53 4.82 -21.22
N LYS A 10 -11.35 4.30 -20.82
CA LYS A 10 -10.65 4.75 -19.60
C LYS A 10 -10.38 6.25 -19.55
N LEU A 11 -10.16 6.90 -20.69
CA LEU A 11 -9.95 8.34 -20.74
C LEU A 11 -11.21 9.15 -20.41
N ASN A 12 -12.39 8.53 -20.39
CA ASN A 12 -13.65 9.22 -20.04
C ASN A 12 -13.66 9.67 -18.57
N ILE A 13 -12.78 9.09 -17.71
CA ILE A 13 -12.68 9.50 -16.30
C ILE A 13 -11.94 10.83 -16.13
N ARG A 14 -11.31 11.37 -17.18
CA ARG A 14 -10.46 12.57 -17.05
C ARG A 14 -11.23 13.73 -16.43
N SER A 15 -12.46 13.97 -16.87
CA SER A 15 -13.27 15.09 -16.37
C SER A 15 -13.56 14.99 -14.87
N ILE A 16 -13.95 13.81 -14.37
CA ILE A 16 -14.19 13.62 -12.94
C ILE A 16 -12.88 13.66 -12.14
N TYR A 17 -11.79 13.15 -12.70
CA TYR A 17 -10.47 13.20 -12.07
C TYR A 17 -10.02 14.65 -11.83
N GLU A 18 -10.01 15.49 -12.89
CA GLU A 18 -9.63 16.90 -12.81
C GLU A 18 -10.53 17.73 -11.88
N GLN A 19 -11.81 17.35 -11.73
CA GLN A 19 -12.71 18.00 -10.76
C GLN A 19 -12.44 17.62 -9.31
N CYS A 20 -11.88 16.45 -9.06
CA CYS A 20 -11.68 15.92 -7.71
C CYS A 20 -10.25 16.08 -7.18
N PHE A 21 -9.26 16.18 -8.08
CA PHE A 21 -7.85 16.28 -7.74
C PHE A 21 -7.27 17.59 -8.28
N GLN A 22 -6.36 18.17 -7.49
CA GLN A 22 -5.69 19.45 -7.84
C GLN A 22 -4.27 19.19 -8.35
N ASP A 23 -4.09 18.08 -9.05
CA ASP A 23 -2.79 17.73 -9.62
C ASP A 23 -2.41 18.70 -10.75
N SER A 24 -1.11 18.85 -11.03
CA SER A 24 -0.64 19.63 -12.16
C SER A 24 -1.18 19.05 -13.47
N LYS A 25 -1.26 19.88 -14.49
CA LYS A 25 -1.67 19.43 -15.82
C LYS A 25 -0.69 18.40 -16.38
N GLU A 26 0.59 18.61 -16.14
CA GLU A 26 1.69 17.76 -16.56
C GLU A 26 1.56 16.37 -15.94
N TYR A 27 1.33 16.28 -14.64
CA TYR A 27 1.07 15.01 -13.94
C TYR A 27 -0.19 14.33 -14.44
N THR A 28 -1.30 15.08 -14.56
CA THR A 28 -2.56 14.54 -15.05
C THR A 28 -2.41 13.96 -16.45
N ASP A 29 -1.77 14.68 -17.37
CA ASP A 29 -1.49 14.22 -18.74
C ASP A 29 -0.61 12.95 -18.72
N TYR A 30 0.44 12.93 -17.90
CA TYR A 30 1.30 11.75 -17.73
C TYR A 30 0.50 10.54 -17.22
N TYR A 31 -0.26 10.72 -16.13
CA TYR A 31 -1.04 9.66 -15.52
C TYR A 31 -2.06 9.07 -16.51
N MET A 32 -2.84 9.91 -17.18
CA MET A 32 -3.85 9.47 -18.13
C MET A 32 -3.26 8.71 -19.32
N ASN A 33 -2.12 9.16 -19.84
CA ASN A 33 -1.52 8.59 -21.04
C ASN A 33 -0.62 7.36 -20.76
N ASN A 34 0.05 7.31 -19.59
CA ASN A 34 1.07 6.32 -19.31
C ASN A 34 0.67 5.30 -18.23
N CYS A 35 -0.02 5.73 -17.17
CA CYS A 35 -0.34 4.88 -16.01
C CYS A 35 -1.71 4.21 -16.18
N LEU A 36 -2.73 4.98 -16.54
CA LEU A 36 -4.14 4.55 -16.55
C LEU A 36 -4.41 3.32 -17.42
N LYS A 37 -3.69 3.14 -18.51
CA LYS A 37 -3.89 2.02 -19.45
C LYS A 37 -3.78 0.64 -18.80
N ASN A 38 -2.96 0.52 -17.75
CA ASN A 38 -2.71 -0.74 -17.04
C ASN A 38 -3.57 -0.93 -15.79
N ASN A 39 -4.33 0.09 -15.40
CA ASN A 39 -5.18 0.05 -14.22
C ASN A 39 -6.56 -0.50 -14.56
N PHE A 40 -7.25 -1.11 -13.61
CA PHE A 40 -8.68 -1.31 -13.71
C PHE A 40 -9.37 -0.06 -13.16
N VAL A 41 -10.46 0.35 -13.79
CA VAL A 41 -11.23 1.54 -13.35
C VAL A 41 -12.68 1.14 -13.20
N ALA A 42 -13.14 1.10 -11.96
CA ALA A 42 -14.55 0.91 -11.65
C ALA A 42 -15.25 2.26 -11.58
N VAL A 43 -16.40 2.38 -12.21
CA VAL A 43 -17.20 3.60 -12.23
C VAL A 43 -18.64 3.35 -11.82
N ASP A 44 -19.29 4.38 -11.30
CA ASP A 44 -20.75 4.44 -11.24
C ASP A 44 -21.24 5.47 -12.27
N GLU A 45 -22.14 5.04 -13.14
CA GLU A 45 -22.72 5.86 -14.20
C GLU A 45 -24.23 6.08 -13.96
N GLU A 46 -24.65 7.32 -14.13
CA GLU A 46 -26.06 7.73 -14.11
C GLU A 46 -26.33 8.60 -15.35
N ASP A 47 -27.31 8.22 -16.17
CA ASP A 47 -27.71 8.91 -17.39
C ASP A 47 -26.55 9.23 -18.38
N GLY A 48 -25.57 8.32 -18.45
CA GLY A 48 -24.39 8.47 -19.32
C GLY A 48 -23.27 9.35 -18.72
N GLU A 49 -23.44 9.86 -17.51
CA GLU A 49 -22.42 10.62 -16.78
C GLU A 49 -21.71 9.69 -15.77
N ILE A 50 -20.37 9.71 -15.74
CA ILE A 50 -19.59 9.07 -14.67
C ILE A 50 -19.68 9.93 -13.43
N ILE A 51 -20.39 9.44 -12.42
CA ILE A 51 -20.63 10.16 -11.15
C ILE A 51 -19.67 9.81 -10.03
N GLY A 52 -18.97 8.69 -10.18
CA GLY A 52 -17.91 8.23 -9.27
C GLY A 52 -16.95 7.28 -9.98
N ALA A 53 -15.70 7.27 -9.56
CA ALA A 53 -14.68 6.39 -10.09
C ALA A 53 -13.70 5.93 -8.98
N VAL A 54 -13.15 4.72 -9.16
CA VAL A 54 -12.09 4.15 -8.33
C VAL A 54 -11.10 3.43 -9.24
N HIS A 55 -9.82 3.74 -9.09
CA HIS A 55 -8.75 3.10 -9.85
C HIS A 55 -8.11 1.99 -9.03
N LEU A 56 -7.92 0.83 -9.64
CA LEU A 56 -7.23 -0.31 -9.07
C LEU A 56 -5.92 -0.49 -9.81
N ILE A 57 -4.82 -0.18 -9.16
CA ILE A 57 -3.48 -0.25 -9.74
C ILE A 57 -2.85 -1.58 -9.32
N PRO A 58 -2.57 -2.50 -10.27
CA PRO A 58 -1.88 -3.74 -9.95
C PRO A 58 -0.47 -3.45 -9.42
N LYS A 59 -0.16 -3.97 -8.25
CA LYS A 59 1.16 -3.90 -7.61
C LYS A 59 1.62 -5.29 -7.21
N THR A 60 2.92 -5.51 -7.24
CA THR A 60 3.51 -6.74 -6.72
C THR A 60 4.10 -6.46 -5.35
N VAL A 61 3.76 -7.28 -4.37
CA VAL A 61 4.33 -7.24 -3.02
C VAL A 61 5.13 -8.51 -2.75
N THR A 62 6.17 -8.35 -1.94
CA THR A 62 6.98 -9.45 -1.44
C THR A 62 6.55 -9.76 -0.01
N THR A 63 6.28 -11.04 0.28
CA THR A 63 5.97 -11.56 1.61
C THR A 63 6.95 -12.68 1.94
N GLY A 64 7.97 -12.38 2.73
CA GLY A 64 9.11 -13.29 2.88
C GLY A 64 9.76 -13.59 1.53
N LYS A 65 9.74 -14.86 1.09
CA LYS A 65 10.29 -15.27 -0.22
C LYS A 65 9.25 -15.33 -1.33
N LEU A 66 7.99 -15.06 -1.04
CA LEU A 66 6.89 -15.14 -2.01
C LEU A 66 6.60 -13.76 -2.58
N LYS A 67 6.24 -13.73 -3.86
CA LYS A 67 5.70 -12.52 -4.52
C LYS A 67 4.24 -12.78 -4.88
N THR A 68 3.39 -11.79 -4.61
CA THR A 68 1.97 -11.85 -4.97
C THR A 68 1.51 -10.51 -5.51
N ASN A 69 0.47 -10.54 -6.33
CA ASN A 69 -0.17 -9.32 -6.78
C ASN A 69 -1.23 -8.88 -5.79
N VAL A 70 -1.38 -7.59 -5.64
CA VAL A 70 -2.43 -6.91 -4.87
C VAL A 70 -2.84 -5.66 -5.63
N PHE A 71 -3.97 -5.07 -5.25
CA PHE A 71 -4.38 -3.79 -5.82
C PHE A 71 -4.08 -2.64 -4.84
N TYR A 72 -3.48 -1.58 -5.37
CA TYR A 72 -3.49 -0.26 -4.78
C TYR A 72 -4.74 0.48 -5.22
N ILE A 73 -5.59 0.85 -4.28
CA ILE A 73 -6.80 1.64 -4.55
C ILE A 73 -6.40 3.12 -4.60
N TYR A 74 -6.59 3.72 -5.75
CA TYR A 74 -6.18 5.09 -6.06
C TYR A 74 -7.31 5.86 -6.75
N GLY A 75 -7.20 7.19 -6.83
CA GLY A 75 -8.07 8.03 -7.63
C GLY A 75 -9.56 7.92 -7.26
N VAL A 76 -9.85 7.73 -5.96
CA VAL A 76 -11.24 7.62 -5.46
C VAL A 76 -11.93 8.96 -5.61
N SER A 77 -12.86 9.05 -6.54
CA SER A 77 -13.53 10.30 -6.91
C SER A 77 -15.06 10.17 -6.89
N THR A 78 -15.73 11.26 -6.54
CA THR A 78 -17.19 11.39 -6.64
C THR A 78 -17.51 12.84 -6.94
N LEU A 79 -18.29 13.09 -8.00
CA LEU A 79 -18.75 14.42 -8.37
C LEU A 79 -19.44 15.09 -7.18
N GLU A 80 -19.20 16.38 -6.98
CA GLU A 80 -19.65 17.12 -5.80
C GLU A 80 -21.18 16.99 -5.57
N LYS A 81 -21.99 17.12 -6.62
CA LYS A 81 -23.45 16.97 -6.57
C LYS A 81 -23.95 15.58 -6.15
N TYR A 82 -23.06 14.56 -6.19
CA TYR A 82 -23.36 13.17 -5.81
C TYR A 82 -22.68 12.74 -4.52
N ARG A 83 -21.88 13.61 -3.88
CA ARG A 83 -21.26 13.31 -2.58
C ARG A 83 -22.32 13.06 -1.51
N ARG A 84 -21.98 12.22 -0.54
CA ARG A 84 -22.87 11.79 0.59
C ARG A 84 -24.13 11.02 0.16
N LYS A 85 -24.27 10.62 -1.08
CA LYS A 85 -25.37 9.79 -1.61
C LYS A 85 -25.03 8.29 -1.68
N GLY A 86 -23.86 7.88 -1.19
CA GLY A 86 -23.45 6.48 -1.14
C GLY A 86 -22.73 5.95 -2.39
N VAL A 87 -22.46 6.78 -3.41
CA VAL A 87 -21.78 6.40 -4.66
C VAL A 87 -20.48 5.65 -4.38
N MET A 88 -19.56 6.26 -3.63
CA MET A 88 -18.27 5.64 -3.28
C MET A 88 -18.45 4.31 -2.55
N LYS A 89 -19.36 4.25 -1.57
CA LYS A 89 -19.66 3.00 -0.84
C LYS A 89 -20.14 1.89 -1.77
N SER A 90 -20.95 2.21 -2.75
CA SER A 90 -21.46 1.24 -3.72
C SER A 90 -20.36 0.71 -4.64
N ILE A 91 -19.48 1.59 -5.15
CA ILE A 91 -18.32 1.18 -5.95
C ILE A 91 -17.38 0.29 -5.12
N PHE A 92 -17.07 0.67 -3.86
CA PHE A 92 -16.22 -0.15 -2.98
C PHE A 92 -16.82 -1.53 -2.73
N LYS A 93 -18.13 -1.64 -2.47
CA LYS A 93 -18.77 -2.95 -2.31
C LYS A 93 -18.61 -3.81 -3.55
N TYR A 94 -18.75 -3.22 -4.74
CA TYR A 94 -18.59 -3.91 -6.01
C TYR A 94 -17.15 -4.44 -6.17
N ILE A 95 -16.14 -3.56 -6.07
CA ILE A 95 -14.74 -3.95 -6.28
C ILE A 95 -14.23 -4.92 -5.20
N LEU A 96 -14.66 -4.76 -3.94
CA LEU A 96 -14.25 -5.67 -2.87
C LEU A 96 -14.87 -7.06 -3.02
N SER A 97 -16.13 -7.14 -3.51
CA SER A 97 -16.78 -8.41 -3.82
C SER A 97 -16.07 -9.12 -4.98
N ASP A 98 -15.75 -8.39 -6.02
CA ASP A 98 -15.00 -8.88 -7.19
C ASP A 98 -13.61 -9.41 -6.78
N MET A 99 -12.86 -8.63 -6.01
CA MET A 99 -11.58 -9.08 -5.45
C MET A 99 -11.71 -10.34 -4.58
N TYR A 100 -12.82 -10.48 -3.85
CA TYR A 100 -13.07 -11.68 -3.02
C TYR A 100 -13.33 -12.90 -3.89
N GLU A 101 -14.13 -12.77 -4.97
CA GLU A 101 -14.41 -13.82 -5.94
C GLU A 101 -13.13 -14.25 -6.67
N ASP A 102 -12.25 -13.30 -7.01
CA ASP A 102 -10.95 -13.54 -7.62
C ASP A 102 -9.89 -14.04 -6.63
N MET A 103 -10.30 -14.30 -5.39
CA MET A 103 -9.41 -14.80 -4.35
C MET A 103 -8.21 -13.89 -4.08
N GLU A 104 -8.36 -12.57 -4.18
CA GLU A 104 -7.30 -11.64 -3.81
C GLU A 104 -7.01 -11.73 -2.30
N ALA A 105 -5.74 -11.57 -1.89
CA ALA A 105 -5.37 -11.72 -0.49
C ALA A 105 -5.82 -10.50 0.34
N PHE A 106 -5.32 -9.34 -0.05
CA PHE A 106 -5.59 -8.06 0.57
C PHE A 106 -5.45 -6.95 -0.45
N THR A 107 -5.93 -5.76 -0.09
CA THR A 107 -5.76 -4.53 -0.86
C THR A 107 -5.34 -3.40 0.09
N TYR A 108 -4.81 -2.32 -0.47
CA TYR A 108 -4.38 -1.16 0.32
C TYR A 108 -4.71 0.15 -0.36
N LEU A 109 -4.69 1.21 0.42
CA LEU A 109 -4.85 2.59 -0.03
C LEU A 109 -4.07 3.55 0.89
N ILE A 110 -3.87 4.76 0.40
CA ILE A 110 -3.31 5.86 1.19
C ILE A 110 -4.40 6.93 1.27
N PRO A 111 -5.00 7.17 2.45
CA PRO A 111 -6.02 8.19 2.59
C PRO A 111 -5.40 9.59 2.50
N SER A 112 -6.08 10.54 1.88
CA SER A 112 -5.60 11.93 1.79
C SER A 112 -5.59 12.64 3.14
N ASP A 113 -6.50 12.24 4.03
CA ASP A 113 -6.68 12.82 5.36
C ASP A 113 -7.43 11.86 6.30
N GLU A 114 -7.51 12.21 7.58
CA GLU A 114 -8.18 11.39 8.60
C GLU A 114 -9.70 11.31 8.37
N THR A 115 -10.32 12.30 7.73
CA THR A 115 -11.76 12.26 7.40
C THR A 115 -12.05 11.14 6.40
N ASN A 116 -11.20 11.02 5.38
CA ASN A 116 -11.27 9.94 4.40
C ASN A 116 -10.91 8.59 5.04
N ALA A 117 -9.91 8.55 5.92
CA ALA A 117 -9.58 7.33 6.66
C ALA A 117 -10.78 6.79 7.47
N MET A 118 -11.53 7.67 8.15
CA MET A 118 -12.76 7.26 8.87
C MET A 118 -13.83 6.66 7.96
N ILE A 119 -13.88 7.07 6.69
CA ILE A 119 -14.81 6.48 5.72
C ILE A 119 -14.34 5.08 5.34
N TYR A 120 -13.04 4.90 5.09
CA TYR A 120 -12.44 3.61 4.74
C TYR A 120 -12.50 2.60 5.90
N ARG A 121 -12.41 3.04 7.16
CA ARG A 121 -12.65 2.17 8.34
C ARG A 121 -14.03 1.51 8.30
N LYS A 122 -15.07 2.22 7.88
CA LYS A 122 -16.42 1.63 7.71
C LYS A 122 -16.51 0.56 6.62
N LEU A 123 -15.47 0.47 5.81
CA LEU A 123 -15.30 -0.56 4.77
C LEU A 123 -14.30 -1.64 5.20
N GLY A 124 -13.85 -1.65 6.45
CA GLY A 124 -12.94 -2.64 7.03
C GLY A 124 -11.45 -2.39 6.75
N PHE A 125 -11.08 -1.21 6.24
CA PHE A 125 -9.68 -0.81 6.15
C PHE A 125 -9.20 -0.29 7.50
N GLU A 126 -7.93 -0.53 7.81
CA GLU A 126 -7.26 0.07 8.98
C GLU A 126 -5.83 0.44 8.65
N TYR A 127 -5.27 1.39 9.41
CA TYR A 127 -3.86 1.73 9.28
C TYR A 127 -2.98 0.54 9.60
N VAL A 128 -1.99 0.31 8.75
CA VAL A 128 -1.00 -0.79 8.86
C VAL A 128 0.43 -0.30 8.75
N MET A 129 0.63 0.98 8.48
CA MET A 129 1.94 1.59 8.31
C MET A 129 1.91 3.06 8.69
N ASP A 130 2.95 3.51 9.38
CA ASP A 130 3.26 4.93 9.59
C ASP A 130 4.27 5.42 8.56
N LYS A 131 4.16 6.68 8.16
CA LYS A 131 5.21 7.40 7.45
C LYS A 131 6.07 8.14 8.45
N GLU A 132 7.38 8.00 8.31
CA GLU A 132 8.34 8.78 9.09
C GLU A 132 8.53 10.15 8.44
N LEU A 133 8.28 11.20 9.22
CA LEU A 133 8.52 12.58 8.79
C LEU A 133 9.90 13.01 9.23
N GLN A 134 10.75 13.37 8.28
CA GLN A 134 12.07 13.91 8.58
C GLN A 134 11.94 15.32 9.18
N LYS A 135 12.53 15.55 10.35
CA LYS A 135 12.70 16.92 10.85
C LYS A 135 13.88 17.59 10.16
N LYS A 136 13.63 18.74 9.55
CA LYS A 136 14.56 19.49 8.69
C LYS A 136 15.89 19.95 9.34
N GLU A 137 16.08 19.88 10.67
CA GLU A 137 17.10 20.72 11.33
C GLU A 137 18.12 20.00 12.22
N GLU A 138 18.16 18.70 12.36
CA GLU A 138 19.16 18.14 13.27
C GLU A 138 20.30 17.46 12.55
N ALA A 139 21.48 18.01 12.84
CA ALA A 139 22.77 17.73 12.26
C ALA A 139 22.97 16.24 11.93
N ARG A 140 22.91 15.92 10.64
CA ARG A 140 23.48 14.69 10.11
C ARG A 140 24.92 14.59 10.62
N LYS A 141 25.25 13.55 11.38
CA LYS A 141 26.65 13.19 11.58
C LYS A 141 27.25 13.10 10.18
N LYS A 142 28.40 13.76 9.97
CA LYS A 142 29.06 13.74 8.65
C LYS A 142 29.17 12.27 8.23
N PRO A 143 28.65 11.92 7.05
CA PRO A 143 28.86 10.59 6.49
C PRO A 143 30.34 10.27 6.45
N SER A 144 30.68 8.99 6.39
CA SER A 144 32.07 8.60 6.18
C SER A 144 32.64 9.33 4.95
N HIS A 145 33.91 9.65 4.92
CA HIS A 145 34.52 10.36 3.79
C HIS A 145 34.36 9.63 2.43
N SER A 146 33.93 8.37 2.46
CA SER A 146 33.70 7.51 1.29
C SER A 146 32.26 7.49 0.80
N LEU A 147 31.29 8.00 1.57
CA LEU A 147 29.86 7.98 1.22
C LEU A 147 29.54 9.15 0.25
N ILE A 148 29.09 8.81 -0.94
CA ILE A 148 28.69 9.76 -1.99
C ILE A 148 27.18 9.68 -2.16
N LEU A 149 26.51 10.84 -2.10
CA LEU A 149 25.11 10.99 -2.52
C LEU A 149 25.08 11.65 -3.89
N ARG A 150 24.42 11.02 -4.85
CA ARG A 150 24.26 11.55 -6.21
C ARG A 150 22.93 11.15 -6.84
N LYS A 151 22.49 11.87 -7.85
CA LYS A 151 21.36 11.47 -8.69
C LYS A 151 21.63 10.09 -9.30
N ALA A 152 20.61 9.24 -9.30
CA ALA A 152 20.66 7.94 -9.97
C ALA A 152 20.56 8.12 -11.49
N GLU A 153 21.28 7.29 -12.21
CA GLU A 153 21.18 7.16 -13.67
C GLU A 153 20.47 5.84 -14.03
N PRO A 154 19.89 5.70 -15.23
CA PRO A 154 19.24 4.46 -15.65
C PRO A 154 20.14 3.21 -15.55
N SER A 155 21.45 3.38 -15.65
CA SER A 155 22.45 2.33 -15.45
C SER A 155 22.58 1.85 -14.00
N ASP A 156 22.09 2.64 -13.03
CA ASP A 156 22.10 2.28 -11.60
C ASP A 156 20.90 1.41 -11.21
N PHE A 157 19.77 1.48 -11.94
CA PHE A 157 18.52 0.83 -11.55
C PHE A 157 18.63 -0.68 -11.28
N PRO A 158 19.43 -1.47 -12.00
CA PRO A 158 19.61 -2.89 -11.65
C PRO A 158 20.24 -3.08 -10.26
N ARG A 159 21.25 -2.29 -9.91
CA ARG A 159 21.93 -2.37 -8.61
C ARG A 159 21.05 -1.81 -7.50
N LEU A 160 20.34 -0.73 -7.78
CA LEU A 160 19.39 -0.11 -6.88
C LEU A 160 18.24 -1.10 -6.54
N ALA A 161 17.71 -1.82 -7.53
CA ALA A 161 16.68 -2.84 -7.32
C ALA A 161 17.16 -3.97 -6.41
N ILE A 162 18.37 -4.47 -6.62
CA ILE A 162 18.97 -5.51 -5.77
C ILE A 162 19.08 -5.01 -4.32
N PHE A 163 19.59 -3.79 -4.14
CA PHE A 163 19.68 -3.17 -2.81
C PHE A 163 18.29 -3.03 -2.15
N ALA A 164 17.33 -2.46 -2.88
CA ALA A 164 15.98 -2.22 -2.35
C ALA A 164 15.27 -3.52 -1.96
N GLU A 165 15.33 -4.56 -2.82
CA GLU A 165 14.73 -5.87 -2.50
C GLU A 165 15.37 -6.48 -1.24
N SER A 166 16.71 -6.46 -1.12
CA SER A 166 17.42 -6.98 0.05
C SER A 166 17.08 -6.22 1.33
N ALA A 167 17.11 -4.89 1.28
CA ALA A 167 16.82 -4.04 2.43
C ALA A 167 15.36 -4.18 2.91
N MET A 168 14.41 -4.34 1.99
CA MET A 168 13.01 -4.57 2.32
C MET A 168 12.80 -5.97 2.90
N GLU A 169 13.37 -7.01 2.29
CA GLU A 169 13.25 -8.38 2.79
C GLU A 169 13.84 -8.54 4.19
N GLU A 170 14.93 -7.83 4.51
CA GLU A 170 15.53 -7.87 5.84
C GLU A 170 14.63 -7.24 6.93
N ARG A 171 13.92 -6.17 6.59
CA ARG A 171 13.22 -5.32 7.58
C ARG A 171 11.74 -5.62 7.73
N TYR A 172 11.06 -6.01 6.65
CA TYR A 172 9.60 -6.08 6.61
C TYR A 172 9.10 -7.47 6.26
N ASP A 173 7.96 -7.84 6.82
CA ASP A 173 7.26 -9.08 6.48
C ASP A 173 6.52 -8.95 5.16
N VAL A 174 6.00 -7.77 4.87
CA VAL A 174 5.32 -7.43 3.62
C VAL A 174 5.85 -6.10 3.09
N SER A 175 6.32 -6.09 1.86
CA SER A 175 6.80 -4.84 1.23
C SER A 175 6.46 -4.77 -0.26
N LEU A 176 6.36 -3.55 -0.79
CA LEU A 176 6.24 -3.32 -2.22
C LEU A 176 7.51 -3.81 -2.93
N THR A 177 7.35 -4.61 -3.99
CA THR A 177 8.47 -5.10 -4.78
C THR A 177 9.04 -3.99 -5.65
N LYS A 178 10.23 -3.51 -5.32
CA LYS A 178 10.91 -2.41 -6.02
C LYS A 178 11.98 -2.95 -6.96
N ASN A 179 11.53 -3.56 -8.04
CA ASN A 179 12.41 -4.08 -9.08
C ASN A 179 12.92 -2.97 -10.03
N ARG A 180 13.72 -3.35 -11.03
CA ARG A 180 14.25 -2.41 -12.03
C ARG A 180 13.15 -1.62 -12.75
N ASP A 181 12.04 -2.27 -13.10
CA ASP A 181 10.94 -1.64 -13.83
C ASP A 181 10.19 -0.64 -12.94
N TYR A 182 10.11 -0.91 -11.63
CA TYR A 182 9.60 0.05 -10.65
C TYR A 182 10.42 1.35 -10.68
N PHE A 183 11.76 1.26 -10.55
CA PHE A 183 12.61 2.45 -10.54
C PHE A 183 12.61 3.19 -11.88
N LYS A 184 12.48 2.47 -12.98
CA LYS A 184 12.33 3.11 -14.29
C LYS A 184 11.04 3.93 -14.37
N LYS A 185 9.88 3.32 -14.03
CA LYS A 185 8.58 4.02 -14.04
C LYS A 185 8.55 5.19 -13.05
N MET A 186 9.15 4.99 -11.87
CA MET A 186 9.29 6.04 -10.88
C MET A 186 10.12 7.20 -11.40
N ASN A 187 11.26 6.94 -12.06
CA ASN A 187 12.06 7.99 -12.67
C ASN A 187 11.30 8.76 -13.76
N ASP A 188 10.59 8.05 -14.63
CA ASP A 188 9.77 8.66 -15.68
C ASP A 188 8.66 9.57 -15.10
N LEU A 189 8.06 9.18 -13.97
CA LEU A 189 7.07 9.99 -13.24
C LEU A 189 7.71 11.22 -12.58
N LEU A 190 8.84 11.02 -11.88
CA LEU A 190 9.54 12.09 -11.18
C LEU A 190 10.07 13.18 -12.12
N GLU A 191 10.39 12.83 -13.37
CA GLU A 191 10.78 13.82 -14.38
C GLU A 191 9.66 14.81 -14.72
N VAL A 192 8.39 14.40 -14.52
CA VAL A 192 7.21 15.25 -14.73
C VAL A 192 6.95 16.18 -13.53
N GLU A 193 7.44 15.82 -12.35
CA GLU A 193 7.20 16.52 -11.09
C GLU A 193 8.46 17.18 -10.51
N ASP A 194 9.45 17.47 -11.36
CA ASP A 194 10.74 18.04 -10.96
C ASP A 194 11.43 17.26 -9.80
N GLY A 195 11.09 15.97 -9.71
CA GLY A 195 11.64 15.06 -8.72
C GLY A 195 12.87 14.29 -9.25
N ARG A 196 13.42 13.46 -8.38
CA ARG A 196 14.58 12.62 -8.72
C ARG A 196 14.76 11.47 -7.77
N ILE A 197 15.39 10.41 -8.27
CA ILE A 197 15.95 9.35 -7.44
C ILE A 197 17.41 9.68 -7.16
N GLU A 198 17.83 9.64 -5.91
CA GLU A 198 19.22 9.75 -5.51
C GLU A 198 19.68 8.48 -4.85
N ILE A 199 20.96 8.14 -5.00
CA ILE A 199 21.57 6.94 -4.42
C ILE A 199 22.74 7.30 -3.53
N TYR A 200 22.86 6.58 -2.44
CA TYR A 200 24.03 6.56 -1.56
C TYR A 200 24.97 5.46 -2.05
N VAL A 201 26.20 5.85 -2.34
CA VAL A 201 27.22 4.93 -2.84
C VAL A 201 28.44 4.99 -1.94
N GLU A 202 28.86 3.84 -1.43
CA GLU A 202 30.10 3.67 -0.70
C GLU A 202 30.95 2.57 -1.33
N ASN A 203 32.22 2.85 -1.60
CA ASN A 203 33.13 1.91 -2.25
C ASN A 203 32.57 1.26 -3.53
N LYS A 204 31.84 2.05 -4.35
CA LYS A 204 31.15 1.64 -5.59
C LYS A 204 29.92 0.72 -5.37
N VAL A 205 29.51 0.48 -4.13
CA VAL A 205 28.32 -0.29 -3.77
C VAL A 205 27.18 0.67 -3.43
N VAL A 206 25.96 0.37 -3.86
CA VAL A 206 24.76 1.11 -3.45
C VAL A 206 24.41 0.67 -2.02
N VAL A 207 24.42 1.62 -1.08
CA VAL A 207 24.13 1.42 0.34
C VAL A 207 22.86 2.14 0.78
N GLY A 208 22.16 2.79 -0.14
CA GLY A 208 20.91 3.45 0.12
C GLY A 208 20.37 4.21 -1.09
N TYR A 209 19.15 4.66 -0.97
CA TYR A 209 18.52 5.57 -1.94
C TYR A 209 17.52 6.49 -1.24
N ARG A 210 17.18 7.57 -1.92
CA ARG A 210 16.02 8.40 -1.59
C ARG A 210 15.28 8.84 -2.84
N ILE A 211 13.97 9.01 -2.70
CA ILE A 211 13.09 9.59 -3.70
C ILE A 211 12.80 11.02 -3.22
N VAL A 212 13.07 11.99 -4.08
CA VAL A 212 12.99 13.42 -3.74
C VAL A 212 12.00 14.10 -4.69
N VAL A 213 11.07 14.87 -4.11
CA VAL A 213 10.11 15.73 -4.81
C VAL A 213 10.13 17.08 -4.08
N ASP A 214 10.12 18.20 -4.79
CA ASP A 214 10.20 19.55 -4.21
C ASP A 214 11.37 19.72 -3.21
N ASP A 215 12.51 19.09 -3.50
CA ASP A 215 13.70 19.03 -2.64
C ASP A 215 13.47 18.36 -1.26
N GLU A 216 12.32 17.71 -1.05
CA GLU A 216 12.03 16.91 0.13
C GLU A 216 12.14 15.41 -0.18
N ALA A 217 12.81 14.66 0.71
CA ALA A 217 12.83 13.21 0.59
C ALA A 217 11.48 12.64 1.04
N ILE A 218 10.71 12.12 0.09
CA ILE A 218 9.43 11.45 0.35
C ILE A 218 9.61 9.99 0.74
N GLU A 219 10.76 9.41 0.40
CA GLU A 219 11.21 8.10 0.84
C GLU A 219 12.73 8.09 0.96
N GLU A 220 13.25 7.46 2.00
CA GLU A 220 14.68 7.19 2.16
C GLU A 220 14.87 5.79 2.76
N VAL A 221 15.76 5.03 2.14
CA VAL A 221 16.13 3.68 2.58
C VAL A 221 17.65 3.57 2.58
N LEU A 222 18.20 3.26 3.73
CA LEU A 222 19.65 3.11 3.94
C LEU A 222 19.93 1.69 4.44
N ASP A 223 21.13 1.16 4.23
CA ASP A 223 21.56 -0.03 4.93
C ASP A 223 21.69 0.22 6.44
N ASN A 224 21.81 -0.85 7.23
CA ASN A 224 21.83 -0.74 8.69
C ASN A 224 23.03 0.06 9.22
N GLU A 225 24.18 -0.02 8.55
CA GLU A 225 25.39 0.70 8.95
C GLU A 225 25.23 2.20 8.67
N THR A 226 24.81 2.55 7.47
CA THR A 226 24.57 3.94 7.06
C THR A 226 23.42 4.56 7.87
N GLN A 227 22.36 3.80 8.15
CA GLN A 227 21.24 4.25 8.97
C GLN A 227 21.68 4.60 10.39
N SER A 228 22.54 3.82 11.02
CA SER A 228 23.04 4.11 12.37
C SER A 228 23.81 5.42 12.49
N MET A 229 24.35 5.93 11.36
CA MET A 229 25.11 7.18 11.29
C MET A 229 24.22 8.42 11.03
N THR A 230 22.95 8.26 10.63
CA THR A 230 22.17 9.35 10.05
C THR A 230 20.93 9.77 10.86
N TRP A 231 20.49 9.05 11.88
CA TRP A 231 19.15 9.22 12.46
C TRP A 231 19.10 9.87 13.84
N LEU A 232 18.25 10.89 13.92
CA LEU A 232 17.64 11.44 15.13
C LEU A 232 16.12 11.43 14.95
N LEU A 233 15.42 11.07 16.02
CA LEU A 233 13.96 10.96 16.22
C LEU A 233 13.07 11.54 15.12
N ASN A 234 12.44 10.68 14.32
CA ASN A 234 11.41 11.05 13.37
C ASN A 234 10.03 11.00 14.02
N GLU A 235 9.20 11.98 13.70
CA GLU A 235 7.78 11.92 14.01
C GLU A 235 7.10 10.92 13.07
N LYS A 236 6.33 9.97 13.65
CA LYS A 236 5.57 8.99 12.86
C LYS A 236 4.13 9.45 12.74
N LYS A 237 3.58 9.34 11.54
CA LYS A 237 2.16 9.58 11.28
C LYS A 237 1.53 8.40 10.56
N PRO A 238 0.29 8.01 10.94
CA PRO A 238 -0.46 7.00 10.20
C PRO A 238 -0.50 7.35 8.71
N TYR A 239 -0.19 6.37 7.85
CA TYR A 239 -0.02 6.63 6.42
C TYR A 239 -0.84 5.68 5.54
N ALA A 240 -0.48 4.41 5.47
CA ALA A 240 -1.16 3.46 4.60
C ALA A 240 -2.18 2.63 5.37
N MET A 241 -3.31 2.42 4.75
CA MET A 241 -4.37 1.53 5.25
C MET A 241 -4.44 0.30 4.35
N ALA A 242 -4.70 -0.86 4.97
CA ALA A 242 -4.95 -2.10 4.24
C ALA A 242 -6.26 -2.75 4.73
N ARG A 243 -6.74 -3.70 3.92
CA ARG A 243 -7.87 -4.54 4.24
C ARG A 243 -7.61 -5.97 3.75
N ILE A 244 -7.80 -6.94 4.60
CA ILE A 244 -7.85 -8.35 4.21
C ILE A 244 -9.10 -8.56 3.34
N ILE A 245 -8.91 -9.14 2.16
CA ILE A 245 -9.98 -9.51 1.23
C ILE A 245 -10.35 -10.98 1.44
N ASN A 246 -9.40 -11.88 1.24
CA ASN A 246 -9.58 -13.30 1.51
C ASN A 246 -8.71 -13.72 2.70
N LEU A 247 -9.36 -14.00 3.81
CA LEU A 247 -8.69 -14.33 5.07
C LEU A 247 -7.70 -15.49 4.91
N ARG A 248 -8.16 -16.62 4.34
CA ARG A 248 -7.32 -17.82 4.21
C ARG A 248 -6.10 -17.60 3.34
N LYS A 249 -6.28 -16.88 2.22
CA LYS A 249 -5.15 -16.55 1.32
C LYS A 249 -4.16 -15.62 2.00
N THR A 250 -4.62 -14.59 2.69
CA THR A 250 -3.76 -13.65 3.42
C THR A 250 -2.92 -14.36 4.48
N LEU A 251 -3.55 -15.16 5.33
CA LEU A 251 -2.84 -15.88 6.39
C LEU A 251 -1.85 -16.92 5.84
N ARG A 252 -2.14 -17.54 4.68
CA ARG A 252 -1.20 -18.43 4.00
C ARG A 252 0.02 -17.69 3.47
N LEU A 253 -0.17 -16.47 2.97
CA LEU A 253 0.91 -15.66 2.40
C LEU A 253 1.84 -15.09 3.49
N ILE A 254 1.26 -14.50 4.52
CA ILE A 254 2.02 -13.84 5.60
C ILE A 254 2.60 -14.88 6.57
N GLY A 255 1.91 -16.01 6.73
CA GLY A 255 2.38 -17.16 7.49
C GLY A 255 2.16 -17.03 8.99
N MET A 256 1.03 -17.49 9.48
CA MET A 256 0.86 -17.76 10.93
C MET A 256 1.63 -19.04 11.31
N ARG A 257 2.94 -18.95 11.47
CA ARG A 257 3.76 -20.10 11.82
C ARG A 257 4.03 -20.14 13.32
N GLY A 258 3.80 -21.29 13.95
CA GLY A 258 4.21 -21.56 15.31
C GLY A 258 3.39 -20.89 16.40
N VAL A 259 2.23 -20.42 16.08
CA VAL A 259 1.31 -19.71 16.96
C VAL A 259 0.34 -20.71 17.52
N GLY A 260 0.28 -20.92 18.79
CA GLY A 260 -0.57 -21.89 19.49
C GLY A 260 -1.96 -22.15 18.93
N GLN A 261 -2.72 -22.97 19.60
CA GLN A 261 -4.11 -23.26 19.24
C GLN A 261 -5.02 -22.20 19.89
N PHE A 262 -5.93 -21.61 19.12
CA PHE A 262 -6.93 -20.66 19.59
C PHE A 262 -8.14 -20.63 18.65
N VAL A 263 -9.28 -20.15 19.16
CA VAL A 263 -10.50 -19.94 18.35
C VAL A 263 -10.82 -18.46 18.29
N ILE A 264 -11.03 -17.95 17.08
CA ILE A 264 -11.34 -16.55 16.81
C ILE A 264 -12.65 -16.41 16.04
N GLU A 265 -13.50 -15.50 16.45
CA GLU A 265 -14.71 -15.09 15.71
C GLU A 265 -14.43 -13.77 14.99
N ILE A 266 -14.67 -13.76 13.69
CA ILE A 266 -14.39 -12.62 12.81
C ILE A 266 -15.69 -12.04 12.31
N GLU A 267 -15.81 -10.71 12.40
CA GLU A 267 -16.91 -9.93 11.84
C GLU A 267 -16.40 -9.08 10.66
N ASP A 268 -17.03 -9.25 9.50
CA ASP A 268 -16.81 -8.44 8.30
C ASP A 268 -18.16 -7.96 7.75
N SER A 269 -18.47 -6.69 7.94
CA SER A 269 -19.74 -6.09 7.52
C SER A 269 -19.87 -5.89 6.01
N VAL A 270 -18.79 -6.06 5.25
CA VAL A 270 -18.73 -5.80 3.80
C VAL A 270 -18.59 -7.08 3.00
N LEU A 271 -17.75 -8.02 3.45
CA LEU A 271 -17.52 -9.32 2.81
C LEU A 271 -17.97 -10.44 3.75
N PRO A 272 -19.24 -10.85 3.68
CA PRO A 272 -19.80 -11.87 4.58
C PRO A 272 -19.07 -13.22 4.54
N GLY A 273 -18.37 -13.52 3.45
CA GLY A 273 -17.59 -14.74 3.32
C GLY A 273 -16.39 -14.85 4.26
N ASN A 274 -15.98 -13.74 4.91
CA ASN A 274 -14.98 -13.76 5.96
C ASN A 274 -15.56 -13.97 7.36
N ASN A 275 -16.89 -13.84 7.54
CA ASN A 275 -17.54 -14.02 8.82
C ASN A 275 -17.50 -15.47 9.29
N GLY A 276 -17.31 -15.65 10.57
CA GLY A 276 -17.40 -16.96 11.20
C GLY A 276 -16.41 -17.18 12.31
N ARG A 277 -16.48 -18.39 12.87
CA ARG A 277 -15.52 -18.87 13.85
C ARG A 277 -14.49 -19.74 13.17
N TYR A 278 -13.25 -19.51 13.52
CA TYR A 278 -12.11 -20.21 12.96
C TYR A 278 -11.22 -20.71 14.09
N GLU A 279 -10.84 -21.97 14.02
CA GLU A 279 -9.82 -22.55 14.86
C GLU A 279 -8.47 -22.47 14.15
N HIS A 280 -7.49 -21.89 14.83
CA HIS A 280 -6.10 -21.91 14.41
C HIS A 280 -5.40 -23.10 15.05
N THR A 281 -4.83 -23.95 14.21
CA THR A 281 -3.98 -25.09 14.65
C THR A 281 -2.64 -24.99 13.96
N ASN A 282 -1.60 -24.52 14.63
CA ASN A 282 -0.18 -24.42 14.20
C ASN A 282 0.14 -24.12 12.73
N ILE A 283 -0.70 -24.47 11.76
CA ILE A 283 -0.44 -24.34 10.31
C ILE A 283 -1.67 -23.86 9.53
N LYS A 284 -2.87 -24.02 10.07
CA LYS A 284 -4.13 -23.79 9.34
C LYS A 284 -5.14 -23.04 10.19
N MET A 285 -5.96 -22.27 9.50
CA MET A 285 -7.17 -21.67 10.06
C MET A 285 -8.38 -22.28 9.37
N GLU A 286 -9.15 -23.07 10.11
CA GLU A 286 -10.30 -23.81 9.59
C GLU A 286 -11.59 -23.37 10.31
N PRO A 287 -12.75 -23.36 9.63
CA PRO A 287 -14.02 -23.10 10.30
C PRO A 287 -14.29 -24.08 11.43
N THR A 288 -14.84 -23.57 12.55
CA THR A 288 -15.18 -24.37 13.72
C THR A 288 -16.51 -23.95 14.31
N THR A 289 -17.08 -24.80 15.14
CA THR A 289 -18.25 -24.50 15.98
C THR A 289 -17.90 -24.28 17.45
N GLU A 290 -16.64 -24.39 17.79
CA GLU A 290 -16.12 -24.17 19.14
C GLU A 290 -16.35 -22.73 19.61
N GLU A 291 -16.32 -22.49 20.91
CA GLU A 291 -16.46 -21.16 21.48
C GLU A 291 -15.24 -20.30 21.20
N ALA A 292 -15.45 -19.08 20.75
CA ALA A 292 -14.38 -18.19 20.40
C ALA A 292 -13.75 -17.54 21.65
N GLU A 293 -12.43 -17.59 21.69
CA GLU A 293 -11.61 -16.90 22.71
C GLU A 293 -11.46 -15.40 22.35
N PHE A 294 -11.44 -15.10 21.05
CA PHE A 294 -11.27 -13.75 20.54
C PHE A 294 -12.42 -13.36 19.59
N HIS A 295 -12.94 -12.14 19.78
CA HIS A 295 -13.97 -11.56 18.91
C HIS A 295 -13.40 -10.30 18.27
N VAL A 296 -13.23 -10.28 16.96
CA VAL A 296 -12.55 -9.20 16.26
C VAL A 296 -13.26 -8.81 14.96
N THR A 297 -13.15 -7.55 14.60
CA THR A 297 -13.50 -7.11 13.25
C THR A 297 -12.39 -7.44 12.27
N ILE A 298 -12.72 -7.53 10.98
CA ILE A 298 -11.73 -7.75 9.91
C ILE A 298 -10.66 -6.64 9.92
N GLY A 299 -11.00 -5.41 10.27
CA GLY A 299 -10.06 -4.30 10.39
C GLY A 299 -9.06 -4.50 11.54
N GLN A 300 -9.53 -4.90 12.73
CA GLN A 300 -8.65 -5.21 13.86
C GLN A 300 -7.71 -6.38 13.52
N LEU A 301 -8.25 -7.41 12.88
CA LEU A 301 -7.43 -8.53 12.43
C LEU A 301 -6.41 -8.10 11.38
N THR A 302 -6.77 -7.18 10.47
CA THR A 302 -5.82 -6.62 9.50
C THR A 302 -4.65 -5.92 10.19
N GLN A 303 -4.92 -5.08 11.19
CA GLN A 303 -3.85 -4.43 11.98
C GLN A 303 -2.93 -5.43 12.67
N HIS A 304 -3.52 -6.46 13.28
CA HIS A 304 -2.78 -7.50 13.97
C HIS A 304 -1.90 -8.31 13.02
N VAL A 305 -2.48 -8.78 11.92
CA VAL A 305 -1.79 -9.61 10.91
C VAL A 305 -0.62 -8.86 10.24
N PHE A 306 -0.75 -7.55 10.07
CA PHE A 306 0.31 -6.71 9.52
C PHE A 306 1.23 -6.09 10.59
N GLY A 307 1.09 -6.47 11.86
CA GLY A 307 2.00 -6.07 12.94
C GLY A 307 1.91 -4.60 13.35
N TYR A 308 0.84 -3.90 13.00
CA TYR A 308 0.66 -2.47 13.30
C TYR A 308 0.08 -2.24 14.70
N LYS A 309 -0.98 -2.98 15.03
CA LYS A 309 -1.61 -2.96 16.35
C LYS A 309 -1.99 -4.37 16.74
N LEU A 310 -1.36 -4.85 17.78
CA LEU A 310 -1.59 -6.20 18.27
C LEU A 310 -2.91 -6.29 19.06
N ILE A 311 -3.57 -7.44 18.95
CA ILE A 311 -4.70 -7.82 19.77
C ILE A 311 -4.16 -8.53 20.99
N ASP A 312 -4.53 -8.05 22.19
CA ASP A 312 -4.05 -8.60 23.44
C ASP A 312 -4.38 -10.10 23.59
N GLY A 313 -3.38 -10.89 23.91
CA GLY A 313 -3.48 -12.34 24.04
C GLY A 313 -3.50 -13.12 22.73
N LEU A 314 -3.70 -12.49 21.59
CA LEU A 314 -3.60 -13.15 20.28
C LEU A 314 -2.13 -13.22 19.86
N PRO A 315 -1.61 -14.40 19.48
CA PRO A 315 -0.23 -14.56 19.08
C PRO A 315 0.20 -13.71 17.89
N GLU A 316 1.39 -13.13 17.95
CA GLU A 316 1.93 -12.29 16.88
C GLU A 316 2.17 -13.07 15.59
N VAL A 317 1.86 -12.47 14.46
CA VAL A 317 2.01 -13.04 13.12
C VAL A 317 3.28 -12.53 12.46
N CYS A 318 3.52 -11.22 12.55
CA CYS A 318 4.70 -10.57 11.98
C CYS A 318 5.94 -10.77 12.84
N MET A 319 7.04 -11.17 12.21
CA MET A 319 8.33 -11.41 12.87
C MET A 319 9.30 -10.23 12.71
N LYS A 320 8.97 -9.26 11.87
CA LYS A 320 9.77 -8.07 11.56
C LYS A 320 8.94 -6.82 11.80
N HIS A 321 9.18 -5.76 11.04
CA HIS A 321 8.46 -4.49 11.17
C HIS A 321 7.10 -4.44 10.44
N GLY A 322 6.50 -5.62 10.12
CA GLY A 322 5.19 -5.70 9.51
C GLY A 322 5.16 -5.26 8.05
N PHE A 323 4.50 -4.15 7.77
CA PHE A 323 4.11 -3.72 6.43
C PHE A 323 4.82 -2.45 5.99
N PHE A 324 5.42 -2.46 4.79
CA PHE A 324 6.01 -1.28 4.19
C PHE A 324 5.55 -1.11 2.74
N ILE A 325 4.65 -0.17 2.54
CA ILE A 325 4.24 0.29 1.22
C ILE A 325 4.32 1.82 1.20
N ASN A 326 5.36 2.32 0.59
CA ASN A 326 5.45 3.71 0.22
C ASN A 326 5.37 3.75 -1.30
N ASP A 327 4.20 4.11 -1.80
CA ASP A 327 3.88 4.13 -3.21
C ASP A 327 3.57 5.56 -3.62
N TYR A 328 4.26 5.99 -4.66
CA TYR A 328 4.09 7.29 -5.27
C TYR A 328 3.60 7.06 -6.70
N VAL A 329 2.40 7.53 -7.01
CA VAL A 329 1.76 7.36 -8.32
C VAL A 329 1.61 8.70 -8.99
#